data_f3eb3a2e9a26399273855d1a858d72e4
#
_entry.id   f3eb3a2e9a26399273855d1a858d72e4
#
_cell.length_a   1.000
_cell.length_b   1.000
_cell.length_c   1.000
_cell.angle_alpha   90.00
_cell.angle_beta   90.00
_cell.angle_gamma   90.00
#
_symmetry.space_group_name_H-M   'P 1'
#
loop_
_entity.id
_entity.type
_entity.pdbx_description
1 polymer ?
#
loop_
_entity_poly.entity_id
_entity_poly.type
_entity_poly.pdbx_seq_one_letter_code
_entity_poly.pdbx_strand_id
1 'polypeptide(L)'
;MDKSLNKYISETGFCSRREADNYIDQGRVTINGNVAVKGNRVLPGDVVEIDGEPIKKKEKPVYIAFNKPVGITCTTDLKDKTNIISFINFKSRIFPIGRLDKPSEGLIFLTNDGDIVNKILRAGNNHEKEYIVTVDKPITSGFIQKMGNGIKIMDTVTKKCFVKQEGKNRFRIILTQGLNRQIRRMCTALGYNVDSLKRIRIMHLTLSNLPTGKWRYFTPEEIRTMEISVAQSSKTADGFLLNDTNWNE
;
A
#
# COMPACT_ATOMS: atom_id res chain seq x y z
N MET A 1 -2.96 -17.83 18.98
CA MET A 1 -3.81 -16.63 18.78
C MET A 1 -4.93 -17.00 17.85
N ASP A 2 -6.15 -16.74 18.24
CA ASP A 2 -7.31 -16.94 17.39
C ASP A 2 -7.34 -15.92 16.25
N LYS A 3 -7.75 -16.33 15.05
CA LYS A 3 -7.80 -15.48 13.85
C LYS A 3 -9.16 -15.60 13.17
N SER A 4 -9.64 -14.51 12.57
CA SER A 4 -10.82 -14.60 11.70
C SER A 4 -10.53 -15.56 10.54
N LEU A 5 -11.49 -16.40 10.18
CA LEU A 5 -11.34 -17.46 9.18
C LEU A 5 -10.85 -16.91 7.82
N ASN A 6 -11.47 -15.84 7.33
CA ASN A 6 -11.07 -15.22 6.06
C ASN A 6 -9.63 -14.69 6.08
N LYS A 7 -9.16 -14.16 7.24
CA LYS A 7 -7.76 -13.76 7.41
C LYS A 7 -6.84 -14.97 7.39
N TYR A 8 -7.21 -16.03 8.11
CA TYR A 8 -6.44 -17.27 8.16
C TYR A 8 -6.24 -17.86 6.75
N ILE A 9 -7.33 -18.02 5.97
CA ILE A 9 -7.27 -18.50 4.59
C ILE A 9 -6.38 -17.60 3.73
N SER A 10 -6.55 -16.29 3.82
CA SER A 10 -5.76 -15.33 3.02
C SER A 10 -4.25 -15.35 3.35
N GLU A 11 -3.89 -15.61 4.61
CA GLU A 11 -2.48 -15.70 5.05
C GLU A 11 -1.76 -16.96 4.52
N THR A 12 -2.48 -17.99 4.11
CA THR A 12 -1.89 -19.16 3.46
C THR A 12 -1.51 -18.92 2.00
N GLY A 13 -1.93 -17.78 1.43
CA GLY A 13 -1.73 -17.46 0.02
C GLY A 13 -2.80 -18.03 -0.91
N PHE A 14 -3.78 -18.77 -0.40
CA PHE A 14 -4.82 -19.41 -1.22
C PHE A 14 -5.63 -18.40 -2.03
N CYS A 15 -6.19 -17.37 -1.34
CA CYS A 15 -6.98 -16.34 -2.00
C CYS A 15 -6.99 -15.02 -1.22
N SER A 16 -7.68 -13.98 -1.69
CA SER A 16 -7.90 -12.76 -0.93
C SER A 16 -8.92 -12.97 0.19
N ARG A 17 -8.96 -12.06 1.17
CA ARG A 17 -9.97 -12.11 2.26
C ARG A 17 -11.40 -12.05 1.73
N ARG A 18 -11.65 -11.24 0.69
CA ARG A 18 -12.98 -11.15 0.04
C ARG A 18 -13.35 -12.42 -0.70
N GLU A 19 -12.42 -13.03 -1.40
CA GLU A 19 -12.62 -14.34 -2.03
C GLU A 19 -12.84 -15.43 -0.99
N ALA A 20 -12.11 -15.41 0.13
CA ALA A 20 -12.35 -16.32 1.25
C ALA A 20 -13.76 -16.16 1.82
N ASP A 21 -14.26 -14.92 1.97
CA ASP A 21 -15.63 -14.65 2.37
C ASP A 21 -16.65 -15.25 1.37
N ASN A 22 -16.36 -15.19 0.07
CA ASN A 22 -17.21 -15.81 -0.96
C ASN A 22 -17.19 -17.34 -0.87
N TYR A 23 -16.04 -17.98 -0.64
CA TYR A 23 -15.95 -19.43 -0.40
C TYR A 23 -16.75 -19.85 0.84
N ILE A 24 -16.68 -19.07 1.91
CA ILE A 24 -17.43 -19.31 3.15
C ILE A 24 -18.95 -19.21 2.89
N ASP A 25 -19.41 -18.16 2.19
CA ASP A 25 -20.82 -17.96 1.86
C ASP A 25 -21.40 -19.09 0.98
N GLN A 26 -20.55 -19.69 0.15
CA GLN A 26 -20.93 -20.84 -0.70
C GLN A 26 -20.91 -22.18 0.05
N GLY A 27 -20.60 -22.19 1.38
CA GLY A 27 -20.53 -23.43 2.17
C GLY A 27 -19.34 -24.33 1.80
N ARG A 28 -18.32 -23.82 1.10
CA ARG A 28 -17.17 -24.58 0.58
C ARG A 28 -16.01 -24.67 1.58
N VAL A 29 -16.15 -24.07 2.75
CA VAL A 29 -15.11 -24.05 3.79
C VAL A 29 -15.58 -24.82 5.02
N THR A 30 -14.74 -25.70 5.55
CA THR A 30 -14.99 -26.38 6.80
C THR A 30 -13.90 -26.07 7.84
N ILE A 31 -14.27 -26.16 9.12
CA ILE A 31 -13.35 -26.18 10.25
C ILE A 31 -13.61 -27.49 11.01
N ASN A 32 -12.60 -28.36 11.08
CA ASN A 32 -12.72 -29.68 11.73
C ASN A 32 -13.93 -30.49 11.17
N GLY A 33 -14.14 -30.44 9.84
CA GLY A 33 -15.24 -31.13 9.17
C GLY A 33 -16.61 -30.46 9.24
N ASN A 34 -16.78 -29.38 10.02
CA ASN A 34 -18.04 -28.63 10.12
C ASN A 34 -18.05 -27.43 9.16
N VAL A 35 -19.17 -27.24 8.44
CA VAL A 35 -19.32 -26.10 7.52
C VAL A 35 -19.16 -24.78 8.27
N ALA A 36 -18.27 -23.94 7.78
CA ALA A 36 -17.95 -22.67 8.39
C ALA A 36 -18.87 -21.55 7.88
N VAL A 37 -19.08 -20.53 8.74
CA VAL A 37 -19.84 -19.32 8.43
C VAL A 37 -18.98 -18.06 8.65
N LYS A 38 -19.37 -16.93 8.05
CA LYS A 38 -18.72 -15.66 8.33
C LYS A 38 -18.69 -15.35 9.83
N GLY A 39 -17.57 -14.82 10.29
CA GLY A 39 -17.35 -14.54 11.71
C GLY A 39 -16.68 -15.68 12.47
N ASN A 40 -16.63 -16.89 11.93
CA ASN A 40 -15.88 -17.97 12.55
C ASN A 40 -14.41 -17.61 12.74
N ARG A 41 -13.83 -18.15 13.80
CA ARG A 41 -12.43 -17.98 14.15
C ARG A 41 -11.73 -19.33 14.12
N VAL A 42 -10.45 -19.30 13.76
CA VAL A 42 -9.59 -20.50 13.69
C VAL A 42 -8.69 -20.49 14.92
N LEU A 43 -8.72 -21.57 15.70
CA LEU A 43 -7.90 -21.79 16.87
C LEU A 43 -6.62 -22.57 16.52
N PRO A 44 -5.59 -22.53 17.36
CA PRO A 44 -4.43 -23.41 17.19
C PRO A 44 -4.86 -24.88 17.22
N GLY A 45 -4.48 -25.63 16.21
CA GLY A 45 -4.84 -27.04 16.05
C GLY A 45 -6.04 -27.31 15.15
N ASP A 46 -6.84 -26.30 14.81
CA ASP A 46 -7.94 -26.47 13.87
C ASP A 46 -7.45 -26.83 12.47
N VAL A 47 -8.17 -27.73 11.83
CA VAL A 47 -7.99 -28.10 10.41
C VAL A 47 -9.01 -27.33 9.59
N VAL A 48 -8.54 -26.48 8.69
CA VAL A 48 -9.39 -25.73 7.74
C VAL A 48 -9.25 -26.35 6.38
N GLU A 49 -10.38 -26.66 5.76
CA GLU A 49 -10.45 -27.26 4.42
C GLU A 49 -11.27 -26.37 3.49
N ILE A 50 -10.93 -26.40 2.20
CA ILE A 50 -11.69 -25.77 1.13
C ILE A 50 -11.97 -26.86 0.10
N ASP A 51 -13.24 -27.08 -0.23
CA ASP A 51 -13.69 -28.16 -1.13
C ASP A 51 -13.21 -29.56 -0.69
N GLY A 52 -13.09 -29.79 0.63
CA GLY A 52 -12.62 -31.04 1.21
C GLY A 52 -11.10 -31.21 1.25
N GLU A 53 -10.34 -30.24 0.77
CA GLU A 53 -8.87 -30.29 0.78
C GLU A 53 -8.28 -29.36 1.85
N PRO A 54 -7.39 -29.87 2.70
CA PRO A 54 -6.73 -29.06 3.73
C PRO A 54 -5.90 -27.93 3.10
N ILE A 55 -6.07 -26.71 3.61
CA ILE A 55 -5.28 -25.57 3.12
C ILE A 55 -3.82 -25.64 3.59
N LYS A 56 -2.92 -25.18 2.74
CA LYS A 56 -1.47 -25.16 3.02
C LYS A 56 -1.14 -24.26 4.22
N LYS A 57 -0.02 -24.53 4.88
CA LYS A 57 0.52 -23.66 5.93
C LYS A 57 0.92 -22.31 5.36
N LYS A 58 0.83 -21.27 6.21
CA LYS A 58 1.28 -19.91 5.90
C LYS A 58 2.72 -19.94 5.37
N GLU A 59 2.94 -19.29 4.22
CA GLU A 59 4.28 -19.08 3.67
C GLU A 59 5.11 -18.11 4.54
N LYS A 60 6.42 -18.19 4.42
CA LYS A 60 7.32 -17.21 5.06
C LYS A 60 7.02 -15.80 4.52
N PRO A 61 7.08 -14.77 5.37
CA PRO A 61 6.91 -13.39 4.92
C PRO A 61 7.91 -13.02 3.83
N VAL A 62 7.42 -12.34 2.80
CA VAL A 62 8.22 -11.81 1.69
C VAL A 62 8.02 -10.31 1.64
N TYR A 63 9.12 -9.58 1.49
CA TYR A 63 9.11 -8.12 1.33
C TYR A 63 9.91 -7.74 0.09
N ILE A 64 9.28 -7.01 -0.80
CA ILE A 64 9.80 -6.63 -2.12
C ILE A 64 9.78 -5.12 -2.26
N ALA A 65 10.89 -4.54 -2.69
CA ALA A 65 10.99 -3.18 -3.20
C ALA A 65 10.88 -3.22 -4.72
N PHE A 66 9.94 -2.49 -5.28
CA PHE A 66 9.70 -2.41 -6.71
C PHE A 66 9.75 -0.95 -7.19
N ASN A 67 10.49 -0.70 -8.26
CA ASN A 67 10.47 0.58 -8.96
C ASN A 67 9.38 0.54 -10.04
N LYS A 68 8.17 0.92 -9.66
CA LYS A 68 7.00 0.89 -10.53
C LYS A 68 7.17 1.86 -11.71
N PRO A 69 7.04 1.43 -12.96
CA PRO A 69 6.97 2.34 -14.09
C PRO A 69 5.61 3.06 -14.19
N VAL A 70 5.57 4.15 -14.95
CA VAL A 70 4.31 4.76 -15.40
C VAL A 70 3.50 3.74 -16.21
N GLY A 71 2.18 3.83 -16.17
CA GLY A 71 1.27 2.96 -16.94
C GLY A 71 0.84 1.68 -16.21
N ILE A 72 1.45 1.33 -15.07
CA ILE A 72 1.06 0.17 -14.26
C ILE A 72 0.12 0.60 -13.14
N THR A 73 -1.00 -0.13 -13.01
CA THR A 73 -2.03 0.08 -11.96
C THR A 73 -1.69 -0.72 -10.70
N CYS A 74 -1.71 -0.08 -9.55
CA CYS A 74 -1.51 -0.75 -8.25
C CYS A 74 -2.79 -1.47 -7.79
N THR A 75 -3.18 -2.52 -8.50
CA THR A 75 -4.33 -3.38 -8.19
C THR A 75 -3.92 -4.85 -8.21
N THR A 76 -4.66 -5.67 -7.46
CA THR A 76 -4.58 -7.14 -7.51
C THR A 76 -5.67 -7.74 -8.40
N ASP A 77 -6.51 -6.92 -9.03
CA ASP A 77 -7.52 -7.36 -9.99
C ASP A 77 -6.85 -7.78 -11.30
N LEU A 78 -6.90 -9.06 -11.60
CA LEU A 78 -6.32 -9.64 -12.82
C LEU A 78 -7.09 -9.29 -14.11
N LYS A 79 -8.29 -8.71 -14.00
CA LYS A 79 -9.03 -8.19 -15.15
C LYS A 79 -8.39 -6.94 -15.73
N ASP A 80 -7.72 -6.13 -14.89
CA ASP A 80 -6.89 -5.02 -15.37
C ASP A 80 -5.57 -5.58 -15.92
N LYS A 81 -5.42 -5.58 -17.25
CA LYS A 81 -4.20 -6.06 -17.93
C LYS A 81 -2.94 -5.28 -17.55
N THR A 82 -3.08 -4.09 -16.96
CA THR A 82 -1.96 -3.26 -16.50
C THR A 82 -1.66 -3.42 -15.01
N ASN A 83 -2.24 -4.45 -14.34
CA ASN A 83 -2.08 -4.66 -12.91
C ASN A 83 -0.63 -4.97 -12.51
N ILE A 84 -0.23 -4.51 -11.33
CA ILE A 84 1.12 -4.65 -10.80
C ILE A 84 1.52 -6.11 -10.55
N ILE A 85 0.55 -6.99 -10.25
CA ILE A 85 0.82 -8.39 -9.91
C ILE A 85 1.26 -9.16 -11.16
N SER A 86 0.52 -9.03 -12.26
CA SER A 86 0.90 -9.64 -13.55
C SER A 86 2.21 -9.07 -14.08
N PHE A 87 2.47 -7.76 -13.87
CA PHE A 87 3.72 -7.14 -14.31
C PHE A 87 4.94 -7.72 -13.59
N ILE A 88 4.86 -7.93 -12.27
CA ILE A 88 5.96 -8.48 -11.46
C ILE A 88 6.10 -9.98 -11.68
N ASN A 89 5.00 -10.69 -11.95
CA ASN A 89 4.92 -12.14 -12.16
C ASN A 89 5.67 -12.94 -11.07
N PHE A 90 5.34 -12.66 -9.81
CA PHE A 90 5.95 -13.33 -8.68
C PHE A 90 5.32 -14.73 -8.45
N LYS A 91 6.13 -15.70 -8.02
CA LYS A 91 5.72 -17.11 -7.90
C LYS A 91 4.62 -17.42 -6.87
N SER A 92 4.44 -16.56 -5.86
CA SER A 92 3.39 -16.72 -4.86
C SER A 92 2.56 -15.45 -4.76
N ARG A 93 1.43 -15.54 -4.05
CA ARG A 93 0.52 -14.42 -3.92
C ARG A 93 1.13 -13.29 -3.09
N ILE A 94 1.32 -12.14 -3.72
CA ILE A 94 1.76 -10.90 -3.09
C ILE A 94 0.75 -9.77 -3.38
N PHE A 95 0.83 -8.69 -2.62
CA PHE A 95 0.02 -7.49 -2.83
C PHE A 95 0.80 -6.23 -2.45
N PRO A 96 0.48 -5.07 -3.05
CA PRO A 96 1.19 -3.83 -2.78
C PRO A 96 0.85 -3.27 -1.39
N ILE A 97 1.83 -2.68 -0.73
CA ILE A 97 1.67 -1.87 0.47
C ILE A 97 1.39 -0.44 0.05
N GLY A 98 0.11 -0.09 0.02
CA GLY A 98 -0.36 1.18 -0.51
C GLY A 98 -0.35 1.21 -2.04
N ARG A 99 -0.52 2.42 -2.58
CA ARG A 99 -0.66 2.59 -4.03
C ARG A 99 0.17 3.76 -4.54
N LEU A 100 0.48 3.71 -5.81
CA LEU A 100 0.87 4.82 -6.67
C LEU A 100 -0.13 4.86 -7.83
N ASP A 101 -0.54 6.06 -8.21
CA ASP A 101 -1.44 6.26 -9.37
C ASP A 101 -0.79 5.69 -10.64
N LYS A 102 -1.60 5.33 -11.62
CA LYS A 102 -1.13 4.80 -12.91
C LYS A 102 -0.10 5.73 -13.61
N PRO A 103 -0.30 7.08 -13.64
CA PRO A 103 0.67 8.02 -14.21
C PRO A 103 1.80 8.42 -13.25
N SER A 104 1.99 7.72 -12.13
CA SER A 104 3.07 7.97 -11.17
C SER A 104 4.05 6.80 -11.16
N GLU A 105 5.32 7.06 -10.83
CA GLU A 105 6.39 6.06 -10.83
C GLU A 105 7.13 5.99 -9.49
N GLY A 106 8.01 5.02 -9.34
CA GLY A 106 8.98 4.94 -8.26
C GLY A 106 8.68 3.85 -7.24
N LEU A 107 9.23 4.00 -6.06
CA LEU A 107 9.28 2.97 -5.03
C LEU A 107 7.88 2.59 -4.52
N ILE A 108 7.58 1.31 -4.57
CA ILE A 108 6.43 0.69 -3.91
C ILE A 108 6.85 -0.63 -3.29
N PHE A 109 6.28 -0.96 -2.14
CA PHE A 109 6.53 -2.24 -1.48
C PHE A 109 5.44 -3.25 -1.83
N LEU A 110 5.81 -4.52 -1.94
CA LEU A 110 4.87 -5.63 -2.04
C LEU A 110 5.21 -6.70 -1.00
N THR A 111 4.20 -7.44 -0.55
CA THR A 111 4.36 -8.46 0.48
C THR A 111 3.25 -9.50 0.40
N ASN A 112 3.46 -10.67 1.04
CA ASN A 112 2.39 -11.62 1.38
C ASN A 112 1.95 -11.49 2.86
N ASP A 113 2.57 -10.57 3.64
CA ASP A 113 2.24 -10.32 5.04
C ASP A 113 1.23 -9.17 5.19
N GLY A 114 -0.05 -9.51 5.37
CA GLY A 114 -1.11 -8.51 5.53
C GLY A 114 -1.06 -7.72 6.84
N ASP A 115 -0.35 -8.22 7.85
CA ASP A 115 -0.30 -7.57 9.16
C ASP A 115 0.55 -6.29 9.15
N ILE A 116 1.57 -6.24 8.30
CA ILE A 116 2.46 -5.07 8.21
C ILE A 116 1.83 -3.90 7.45
N VAL A 117 0.88 -4.19 6.55
CA VAL A 117 0.31 -3.19 5.62
C VAL A 117 -0.26 -1.99 6.36
N ASN A 118 -1.16 -2.23 7.31
CA ASN A 118 -1.79 -1.16 8.08
C ASN A 118 -0.80 -0.43 8.98
N LYS A 119 0.20 -1.12 9.51
CA LYS A 119 1.25 -0.50 10.32
C LYS A 119 2.06 0.53 9.52
N ILE A 120 2.36 0.24 8.25
CA ILE A 120 3.11 1.15 7.36
C ILE A 120 2.23 2.28 6.82
N LEU A 121 0.95 2.01 6.50
CA LEU A 121 0.13 2.95 5.74
C LEU A 121 -0.59 4.00 6.59
N ARG A 122 -0.91 3.72 7.85
CA ARG A 122 -1.69 4.65 8.67
C ARG A 122 -0.98 5.97 8.91
N ALA A 123 -1.69 7.06 8.67
CA ALA A 123 -1.17 8.42 8.84
C ALA A 123 -0.81 8.76 10.30
N GLY A 124 -1.46 8.09 11.28
CA GLY A 124 -1.13 8.20 12.70
C GLY A 124 0.26 7.67 13.06
N ASN A 125 0.79 6.73 12.28
CA ASN A 125 2.12 6.16 12.50
C ASN A 125 3.27 7.02 11.94
N ASN A 126 2.95 8.13 11.26
CA ASN A 126 3.90 9.12 10.73
C ASN A 126 5.04 8.56 9.85
N HIS A 127 4.82 7.45 9.15
CA HIS A 127 5.81 6.89 8.23
C HIS A 127 5.95 7.76 6.97
N GLU A 128 7.13 8.32 6.80
CA GLU A 128 7.44 9.25 5.73
C GLU A 128 7.47 8.59 4.35
N LYS A 129 7.01 9.33 3.36
CA LYS A 129 7.14 9.03 1.94
C LYS A 129 7.65 10.28 1.22
N GLU A 130 8.71 10.13 0.45
CA GLU A 130 9.40 11.24 -0.21
C GLU A 130 9.25 11.13 -1.72
N TYR A 131 8.96 12.27 -2.33
CA TYR A 131 8.65 12.37 -3.75
C TYR A 131 9.44 13.50 -4.41
N ILE A 132 9.82 13.27 -5.67
CA ILE A 132 10.25 14.30 -6.61
C ILE A 132 9.08 14.55 -7.56
N VAL A 133 8.72 15.82 -7.71
CA VAL A 133 7.57 16.25 -8.52
C VAL A 133 8.00 17.30 -9.50
N THR A 134 7.62 17.13 -10.77
CA THR A 134 7.78 18.14 -11.82
C THR A 134 6.42 18.67 -12.20
N VAL A 135 6.30 19.97 -12.37
CA VAL A 135 5.06 20.69 -12.70
C VAL A 135 5.21 21.50 -14.00
N ASP A 136 4.09 21.85 -14.59
CA ASP A 136 3.95 22.49 -15.91
C ASP A 136 4.55 23.90 -16.02
N LYS A 137 4.84 24.57 -14.89
CA LYS A 137 5.31 25.96 -14.90
C LYS A 137 6.27 26.27 -13.76
N PRO A 138 7.01 27.40 -13.82
CA PRO A 138 7.99 27.77 -12.81
C PRO A 138 7.40 27.88 -11.40
N ILE A 139 8.11 27.28 -10.46
CA ILE A 139 7.73 27.29 -9.04
C ILE A 139 8.15 28.62 -8.41
N THR A 140 7.23 29.20 -7.63
CA THR A 140 7.46 30.44 -6.88
C THR A 140 7.72 30.14 -5.39
N SER A 141 8.33 31.10 -4.67
CA SER A 141 8.49 31.01 -3.21
C SER A 141 7.13 30.85 -2.50
N GLY A 142 6.09 31.54 -2.99
CA GLY A 142 4.72 31.43 -2.49
C GLY A 142 4.12 30.04 -2.69
N PHE A 143 4.43 29.35 -3.79
CA PHE A 143 4.03 27.96 -4.00
C PHE A 143 4.64 27.05 -2.92
N ILE A 144 5.96 27.14 -2.69
CA ILE A 144 6.66 26.31 -1.69
C ILE A 144 6.08 26.52 -0.28
N GLN A 145 5.88 27.79 0.10
CA GLN A 145 5.33 28.13 1.40
C GLN A 145 3.92 27.59 1.61
N LYS A 146 3.01 27.80 0.62
CA LYS A 146 1.64 27.29 0.68
C LYS A 146 1.61 25.77 0.69
N MET A 147 2.38 25.12 -0.18
CA MET A 147 2.47 23.66 -0.28
C MET A 147 2.89 23.02 1.06
N GLY A 148 3.85 23.62 1.77
CA GLY A 148 4.36 23.10 3.05
C GLY A 148 3.44 23.35 4.26
N ASN A 149 2.60 24.39 4.21
CA ASN A 149 1.75 24.79 5.35
C ASN A 149 0.41 24.05 5.42
N GLY A 150 0.11 23.21 4.46
CA GLY A 150 -1.17 22.52 4.31
C GLY A 150 -2.14 23.27 3.41
N ILE A 151 -2.85 22.50 2.59
CA ILE A 151 -3.76 22.99 1.56
C ILE A 151 -5.10 22.29 1.73
N LYS A 152 -6.20 23.03 1.57
CA LYS A 152 -7.54 22.46 1.51
C LYS A 152 -7.69 21.69 0.19
N ILE A 153 -7.87 20.39 0.28
CA ILE A 153 -8.21 19.49 -0.82
C ILE A 153 -9.37 18.60 -0.40
N MET A 154 -10.30 18.35 -1.30
CA MET A 154 -11.53 17.65 -0.93
C MET A 154 -12.15 18.33 0.32
N ASP A 155 -12.59 17.55 1.30
CA ASP A 155 -13.23 18.06 2.53
C ASP A 155 -12.24 18.18 3.72
N THR A 156 -10.93 18.21 3.45
CA THR A 156 -9.92 18.27 4.52
C THR A 156 -8.77 19.21 4.18
N VAL A 157 -8.00 19.61 5.21
CA VAL A 157 -6.74 20.33 5.05
C VAL A 157 -5.60 19.33 5.25
N THR A 158 -4.64 19.31 4.31
CA THR A 158 -3.49 18.42 4.40
C THR A 158 -2.60 18.77 5.59
N LYS A 159 -1.93 17.80 6.17
CA LYS A 159 -0.92 18.04 7.21
C LYS A 159 0.21 18.92 6.66
N LYS A 160 0.81 19.74 7.52
CA LYS A 160 2.07 20.43 7.20
C LYS A 160 3.13 19.40 6.80
N CYS A 161 3.97 19.76 5.83
CA CYS A 161 4.95 18.85 5.28
C CYS A 161 6.21 19.60 4.82
N PHE A 162 7.33 18.87 4.69
CA PHE A 162 8.55 19.41 4.13
C PHE A 162 8.40 19.56 2.62
N VAL A 163 8.74 20.75 2.09
CA VAL A 163 8.79 21.03 0.65
C VAL A 163 10.03 21.84 0.34
N LYS A 164 10.78 21.44 -0.68
CA LYS A 164 11.99 22.13 -1.14
C LYS A 164 12.03 22.22 -2.65
N GLN A 165 12.27 23.38 -3.20
CA GLN A 165 12.52 23.54 -4.61
C GLN A 165 13.87 22.91 -4.99
N GLU A 166 13.91 22.13 -6.09
CA GLU A 166 15.10 21.49 -6.65
C GLU A 166 15.43 21.92 -8.09
N GLY A 167 14.59 22.73 -8.68
CA GLY A 167 14.76 23.25 -10.02
C GLY A 167 13.64 24.22 -10.39
N LYS A 168 13.69 24.77 -11.60
CA LYS A 168 12.71 25.77 -12.06
C LYS A 168 11.27 25.27 -11.91
N ASN A 169 11.00 24.04 -12.32
CA ASN A 169 9.67 23.40 -12.31
C ASN A 169 9.64 22.14 -11.43
N ARG A 170 10.64 21.92 -10.58
CA ARG A 170 10.78 20.67 -9.80
C ARG A 170 10.94 20.95 -8.31
N PHE A 171 10.24 20.15 -7.51
CA PHE A 171 10.34 20.21 -6.04
C PHE A 171 10.34 18.81 -5.43
N ARG A 172 10.85 18.76 -4.22
CA ARG A 172 10.85 17.61 -3.31
C ARG A 172 9.77 17.82 -2.26
N ILE A 173 9.02 16.77 -1.91
CA ILE A 173 8.02 16.80 -0.85
C ILE A 173 8.09 15.53 -0.01
N ILE A 174 7.98 15.67 1.32
CA ILE A 174 7.94 14.55 2.26
C ILE A 174 6.60 14.56 2.98
N LEU A 175 5.84 13.46 2.86
CA LEU A 175 4.52 13.30 3.44
C LEU A 175 4.48 12.14 4.42
N THR A 176 3.80 12.32 5.55
CA THR A 176 3.42 11.24 6.48
C THR A 176 1.99 10.75 6.25
N GLN A 177 1.22 11.46 5.45
CA GLN A 177 -0.16 11.24 5.08
C GLN A 177 -0.26 10.73 3.64
N GLY A 178 -1.35 10.03 3.27
CA GLY A 178 -1.55 9.52 1.92
C GLY A 178 -3.01 9.59 1.49
N LEU A 179 -3.54 10.80 1.27
CA LEU A 179 -4.87 11.00 0.71
C LEU A 179 -4.90 10.67 -0.79
N ASN A 180 -6.10 10.42 -1.31
CA ASN A 180 -6.28 10.15 -2.73
C ASN A 180 -5.69 11.26 -3.59
N ARG A 181 -4.72 10.89 -4.46
CA ARG A 181 -4.02 11.79 -5.39
C ARG A 181 -3.53 13.10 -4.73
N GLN A 182 -3.13 13.02 -3.44
CA GLN A 182 -2.88 14.18 -2.58
C GLN A 182 -1.99 15.23 -3.23
N ILE A 183 -0.79 14.86 -3.69
CA ILE A 183 0.17 15.82 -4.27
C ILE A 183 -0.41 16.48 -5.54
N ARG A 184 -1.05 15.69 -6.41
CA ARG A 184 -1.68 16.23 -7.63
C ARG A 184 -2.79 17.23 -7.29
N ARG A 185 -3.65 16.91 -6.32
CA ARG A 185 -4.71 17.82 -5.85
C ARG A 185 -4.15 19.07 -5.19
N MET A 186 -3.07 18.95 -4.41
CA MET A 186 -2.39 20.09 -3.80
C MET A 186 -1.82 21.02 -4.88
N CYS A 187 -1.18 20.48 -5.90
CA CYS A 187 -0.67 21.26 -7.04
C CYS A 187 -1.82 21.96 -7.78
N THR A 188 -2.90 21.25 -8.11
CA THR A 188 -4.08 21.80 -8.78
C THR A 188 -4.71 22.94 -7.98
N ALA A 189 -4.81 22.80 -6.65
CA ALA A 189 -5.33 23.86 -5.77
C ALA A 189 -4.48 25.13 -5.78
N LEU A 190 -3.20 25.03 -6.12
CA LEU A 190 -2.29 26.16 -6.32
C LEU A 190 -2.19 26.60 -7.79
N GLY A 191 -3.00 26.03 -8.69
CA GLY A 191 -3.02 26.34 -10.11
C GLY A 191 -1.89 25.73 -10.93
N TYR A 192 -1.31 24.59 -10.50
CA TYR A 192 -0.26 23.86 -11.20
C TYR A 192 -0.74 22.46 -11.60
N ASN A 193 -0.22 21.94 -12.73
CA ASN A 193 -0.41 20.56 -13.15
C ASN A 193 0.87 19.76 -12.93
N VAL A 194 0.71 18.49 -12.53
CA VAL A 194 1.85 17.60 -12.29
C VAL A 194 2.17 16.83 -13.57
N ASP A 195 3.33 17.10 -14.16
CA ASP A 195 3.87 16.40 -15.34
C ASP A 195 4.44 15.04 -14.93
N SER A 196 5.28 15.02 -13.89
CA SER A 196 5.83 13.76 -13.37
C SER A 196 5.81 13.71 -11.84
N LEU A 197 5.61 12.50 -11.32
CA LEU A 197 5.62 12.24 -9.87
C LEU A 197 6.34 10.91 -9.62
N LYS A 198 7.46 10.99 -8.92
CA LYS A 198 8.29 9.83 -8.58
C LYS A 198 8.47 9.70 -7.08
N ARG A 199 8.04 8.58 -6.49
CA ARG A 199 8.33 8.27 -5.09
C ARG A 199 9.72 7.66 -4.97
N ILE A 200 10.61 8.34 -4.25
CA ILE A 200 12.02 7.95 -4.14
C ILE A 200 12.37 7.29 -2.80
N ARG A 201 11.52 7.45 -1.76
CA ARG A 201 11.74 6.86 -0.44
C ARG A 201 10.42 6.51 0.25
N ILE A 202 10.41 5.44 1.01
CA ILE A 202 9.38 5.06 1.98
C ILE A 202 10.10 4.68 3.27
N MET A 203 9.80 5.36 4.38
CA MET A 203 10.50 5.17 5.65
C MET A 203 12.03 5.31 5.46
N HIS A 204 12.80 4.30 5.83
CA HIS A 204 14.26 4.25 5.67
C HIS A 204 14.72 3.73 4.29
N LEU A 205 13.84 3.07 3.52
CA LEU A 205 14.21 2.52 2.21
C LEU A 205 14.12 3.59 1.12
N THR A 206 15.23 3.73 0.39
CA THR A 206 15.31 4.58 -0.79
C THR A 206 15.23 3.75 -2.07
N LEU A 207 14.87 4.41 -3.17
CA LEU A 207 14.87 3.78 -4.49
C LEU A 207 16.28 3.37 -4.94
N SER A 208 17.31 4.13 -4.50
CA SER A 208 18.73 3.90 -4.84
C SER A 208 18.92 3.63 -6.34
N ASN A 209 19.71 2.62 -6.69
CA ASN A 209 20.01 2.23 -8.07
C ASN A 209 19.05 1.17 -8.64
N LEU A 210 17.87 0.96 -8.04
CA LEU A 210 16.91 0.00 -8.55
C LEU A 210 16.32 0.50 -9.87
N PRO A 211 16.58 -0.15 -11.03
CA PRO A 211 16.11 0.33 -12.33
C PRO A 211 14.58 0.32 -12.42
N THR A 212 14.01 1.20 -13.24
CA THR A 212 12.57 1.24 -13.51
C THR A 212 12.07 -0.11 -14.06
N GLY A 213 10.95 -0.60 -13.52
CA GLY A 213 10.38 -1.89 -13.87
C GLY A 213 11.07 -3.10 -13.22
N LYS A 214 12.08 -2.88 -12.38
CA LYS A 214 12.76 -3.96 -11.65
C LYS A 214 12.36 -3.96 -10.19
N TRP A 215 12.49 -5.15 -9.57
CA TRP A 215 12.24 -5.36 -8.16
C TRP A 215 13.38 -6.14 -7.52
N ARG A 216 13.50 -6.04 -6.20
CA ARG A 216 14.40 -6.83 -5.38
C ARG A 216 13.75 -7.18 -4.05
N TYR A 217 14.26 -8.20 -3.39
CA TYR A 217 13.92 -8.43 -1.99
C TYR A 217 14.48 -7.31 -1.09
N PHE A 218 13.86 -7.11 0.05
CA PHE A 218 14.49 -6.37 1.14
C PHE A 218 15.70 -7.16 1.64
N THR A 219 16.73 -6.44 2.05
CA THR A 219 17.86 -7.05 2.78
C THR A 219 17.43 -7.39 4.21
N PRO A 220 18.14 -8.32 4.90
CA PRO A 220 17.87 -8.61 6.31
C PRO A 220 17.90 -7.37 7.21
N GLU A 221 18.80 -6.43 6.93
CA GLU A 221 18.90 -5.16 7.67
C GLU A 221 17.69 -4.26 7.42
N GLU A 222 17.25 -4.12 6.18
CA GLU A 222 16.05 -3.36 5.83
C GLU A 222 14.79 -3.94 6.49
N ILE A 223 14.67 -5.27 6.55
CA ILE A 223 13.57 -5.95 7.25
C ILE A 223 13.62 -5.62 8.75
N ARG A 224 14.79 -5.77 9.39
CA ARG A 224 14.96 -5.48 10.83
C ARG A 224 14.60 -4.02 11.15
N THR A 225 15.11 -3.08 10.36
CA THR A 225 14.83 -1.64 10.53
C THR A 225 13.34 -1.34 10.35
N MET A 226 12.69 -1.97 9.37
CA MET A 226 11.25 -1.86 9.16
C MET A 226 10.47 -2.40 10.37
N GLU A 227 10.81 -3.58 10.86
CA GLU A 227 10.15 -4.22 12.01
C GLU A 227 10.26 -3.33 13.26
N ILE A 228 11.45 -2.78 13.55
CA ILE A 228 11.65 -1.83 14.65
C ILE A 228 10.76 -0.59 14.46
N SER A 229 10.77 0.00 13.27
CA SER A 229 9.99 1.21 12.96
C SER A 229 8.48 0.99 13.10
N VAL A 230 7.98 -0.22 12.84
CA VAL A 230 6.55 -0.53 12.95
C VAL A 230 6.16 -1.21 14.27
N ALA A 231 7.12 -1.51 15.15
CA ALA A 231 6.83 -2.20 16.43
C ALA A 231 5.83 -1.42 17.29
N GLN A 232 5.95 -0.09 17.32
CA GLN A 232 5.06 0.81 18.06
C GLN A 232 3.85 1.30 17.22
N SER A 233 3.74 0.88 15.96
CA SER A 233 2.69 1.34 15.07
C SER A 233 1.36 0.64 15.35
N SER A 234 0.27 1.41 15.48
CA SER A 234 -1.08 0.90 15.68
C SER A 234 -1.63 0.19 14.44
N LYS A 235 -2.36 -0.92 14.65
CA LYS A 235 -3.17 -1.59 13.62
C LYS A 235 -4.61 -1.05 13.59
N THR A 236 -5.03 -0.35 14.66
CA THR A 236 -6.38 0.20 14.80
C THR A 236 -6.42 1.66 14.43
N ALA A 237 -7.54 2.14 13.91
CA ALA A 237 -7.73 3.55 13.63
C ALA A 237 -8.06 4.26 14.94
N ASP A 238 -7.16 5.12 15.44
CA ASP A 238 -7.57 6.14 16.37
C ASP A 238 -8.37 7.18 15.58
N GLY A 239 -9.69 7.07 15.66
CA GLY A 239 -10.63 8.17 15.44
C GLY A 239 -10.77 8.77 14.03
N PHE A 240 -10.35 8.14 12.94
CA PHE A 240 -10.64 8.60 11.59
C PHE A 240 -11.45 7.55 10.83
N LEU A 241 -12.74 7.84 10.67
CA LEU A 241 -13.66 7.11 9.80
C LEU A 241 -13.11 7.11 8.37
N LEU A 242 -12.64 5.95 7.91
CA LEU A 242 -12.44 5.69 6.51
C LEU A 242 -13.80 5.33 5.90
N ASN A 243 -14.63 6.35 5.67
CA ASN A 243 -15.73 6.28 4.73
C ASN A 243 -15.16 6.55 3.34
N ASP A 244 -14.56 5.54 2.72
CA ASP A 244 -14.29 5.55 1.30
C ASP A 244 -14.31 4.11 0.78
N THR A 245 -15.52 3.57 0.66
CA THR A 245 -15.84 2.30 -0.04
C THR A 245 -16.13 2.50 -1.52
N ASN A 246 -15.87 3.66 -2.11
CA ASN A 246 -16.09 3.91 -3.53
C ASN A 246 -14.78 4.25 -4.25
N TRP A 247 -14.07 3.22 -4.71
CA TRP A 247 -12.91 3.32 -5.60
C TRP A 247 -13.18 2.63 -6.94
N ASN A 248 -14.33 2.95 -7.55
CA ASN A 248 -14.57 2.69 -8.96
C ASN A 248 -14.66 4.05 -9.66
N GLU A 249 -13.55 4.50 -10.22
CA GLU A 249 -13.44 5.36 -11.42
C GLU A 249 -11.95 5.55 -11.74
#